data_0772da5f199adcca301a61d0deb45030
#
_entry.id   0772da5f199adcca301a61d0deb45030
#
_cell.length_a   1.000
_cell.length_b   1.000
_cell.length_c   1.000
_cell.angle_alpha   90.00
_cell.angle_beta   90.00
_cell.angle_gamma   90.00
#
_symmetry.space_group_name_H-M   'P 1'
#
loop_
_entity.id
_entity.type
_entity.pdbx_description
1 polymer ?
#
loop_
_entity_poly.entity_id
_entity_poly.type
_entity_poly.pdbx_seq_one_letter_code
_entity_poly.pdbx_strand_id
1 'polypeptide(L)'
;MRLLALVLPLAPLPVAAPFLRREWPAHLTVLSNFLTDAADDEVARTVEPVLAAIGPVHARIREEAWFGLDLDVRVRLVESADAHDLHGALLDAIRPDGFDHPTHQGAGYRPHVTVTPDPPLEEGAELLLPRIALAAMDGAHARVRWTRALGPGSA
;
A
#
# COMPACT_ATOMS: atom_id res chain seq x y z
N MET A 1 17.27 3.57 -10.60
CA MET A 1 16.37 3.04 -9.56
C MET A 1 14.93 3.37 -9.89
N ARG A 2 14.04 2.49 -9.49
CA ARG A 2 12.62 2.70 -9.69
C ARG A 2 11.94 3.08 -8.38
N LEU A 3 10.90 3.88 -8.46
CA LEU A 3 10.06 4.25 -7.31
C LEU A 3 8.82 3.37 -7.31
N LEU A 4 8.68 2.56 -6.27
CA LEU A 4 7.62 1.56 -6.15
C LEU A 4 6.81 1.78 -4.86
N ALA A 5 5.60 1.23 -4.83
CA ALA A 5 4.79 1.17 -3.63
C ALA A 5 4.08 -0.18 -3.54
N LEU A 6 3.88 -0.65 -2.32
CA LEU A 6 3.06 -1.82 -2.03
C LEU A 6 1.78 -1.36 -1.35
N VAL A 7 0.66 -1.70 -1.94
CA VAL A 7 -0.65 -1.23 -1.50
C VAL A 7 -1.64 -2.37 -1.37
N LEU A 8 -2.61 -2.20 -0.46
CA LEU A 8 -3.74 -3.11 -0.31
C LEU A 8 -4.96 -2.43 -0.94
N PRO A 9 -5.37 -2.85 -2.14
CA PRO A 9 -6.50 -2.23 -2.81
C PRO A 9 -7.82 -2.59 -2.12
N LEU A 10 -8.75 -1.63 -2.05
CA LEU A 10 -10.08 -1.86 -1.51
C LEU A 10 -11.01 -2.52 -2.53
N ALA A 11 -10.66 -2.45 -3.80
CA ALA A 11 -11.33 -3.13 -4.90
C ALA A 11 -10.27 -3.62 -5.89
N PRO A 12 -10.56 -4.62 -6.73
CA PRO A 12 -9.57 -5.13 -7.68
C PRO A 12 -9.00 -4.03 -8.56
N LEU A 13 -7.66 -4.04 -8.75
CA LEU A 13 -6.96 -3.09 -9.61
C LEU A 13 -6.57 -3.76 -10.92
N PRO A 14 -6.72 -3.07 -12.07
CA PRO A 14 -6.21 -3.59 -13.34
C PRO A 14 -4.69 -3.61 -13.33
N VAL A 15 -4.11 -4.69 -13.86
CA VAL A 15 -2.66 -4.84 -14.00
C VAL A 15 -2.23 -4.24 -15.33
N ALA A 16 -1.07 -3.56 -15.33
CA ALA A 16 -0.37 -3.01 -16.49
C ALA A 16 -0.98 -1.75 -17.12
N ALA A 17 -2.24 -1.43 -16.90
CA ALA A 17 -2.83 -0.19 -17.41
C ALA A 17 -2.34 1.01 -16.59
N PRO A 18 -1.78 2.07 -17.21
CA PRO A 18 -1.38 3.26 -16.45
C PRO A 18 -2.59 4.07 -16.01
N PHE A 19 -2.47 4.74 -14.87
CA PHE A 19 -3.47 5.68 -14.38
C PHE A 19 -2.77 6.89 -13.75
N LEU A 20 -3.51 8.00 -13.63
CA LEU A 20 -2.97 9.18 -12.96
C LEU A 20 -2.86 8.93 -11.46
N ARG A 21 -1.72 9.28 -10.86
CA ARG A 21 -1.50 9.08 -9.42
C ARG A 21 -2.55 9.79 -8.57
N ARG A 22 -3.03 10.94 -9.00
CA ARG A 22 -4.10 11.69 -8.30
C ARG A 22 -5.47 11.03 -8.41
N GLU A 23 -5.64 10.07 -9.33
CA GLU A 23 -6.89 9.34 -9.56
C GLU A 23 -6.79 7.88 -9.14
N TRP A 24 -5.83 7.58 -8.28
CA TRP A 24 -5.60 6.22 -7.80
C TRP A 24 -6.83 5.70 -7.06
N PRO A 25 -7.36 4.52 -7.44
CA PRO A 25 -8.46 3.89 -6.71
C PRO A 25 -8.12 3.67 -5.24
N ALA A 26 -9.14 3.67 -4.38
CA ALA A 26 -8.96 3.56 -2.94
C ALA A 26 -8.09 2.39 -2.54
N HIS A 27 -7.09 2.64 -1.70
CA HIS A 27 -6.13 1.65 -1.25
C HIS A 27 -5.52 2.06 0.09
N LEU A 28 -5.04 1.06 0.82
CA LEU A 28 -4.22 1.25 2.02
C LEU A 28 -2.77 0.95 1.66
N THR A 29 -1.91 1.96 1.71
CA THR A 29 -0.49 1.76 1.43
C THR A 29 0.19 1.08 2.61
N VAL A 30 0.94 0.01 2.37
CA VAL A 30 1.71 -0.70 3.40
C VAL A 30 3.21 -0.46 3.30
N LEU A 31 3.71 -0.09 2.13
CA LEU A 31 5.09 0.40 1.98
C LEU A 31 5.08 1.46 0.88
N SER A 32 5.17 2.74 1.30
CA SER A 32 5.07 3.86 0.37
C SER A 32 6.40 4.15 -0.30
N ASN A 33 6.30 4.53 -1.53
CA ASN A 33 7.30 5.11 -2.42
C ASN A 33 8.74 4.81 -2.03
N PHE A 34 9.16 3.57 -2.27
CA PHE A 34 10.51 3.12 -2.00
C PHE A 34 11.32 2.97 -3.28
N LEU A 35 12.63 3.17 -3.16
CA LEU A 35 13.57 3.08 -4.27
C LEU A 35 14.26 1.72 -4.27
N THR A 36 14.30 1.08 -5.43
CA THR A 36 15.00 -0.18 -5.61
C THR A 36 15.43 -0.37 -7.08
N ASP A 37 16.52 -1.11 -7.27
CA ASP A 37 16.95 -1.58 -8.58
C ASP A 37 16.39 -2.98 -8.91
N ALA A 38 15.75 -3.64 -7.95
CA ALA A 38 15.18 -4.96 -8.14
C ALA A 38 14.09 -4.95 -9.22
N ALA A 39 14.04 -6.01 -10.01
CA ALA A 39 12.99 -6.21 -11.01
C ALA A 39 11.68 -6.62 -10.31
N ASP A 40 10.56 -6.51 -11.02
CA ASP A 40 9.23 -6.81 -10.47
C ASP A 40 9.13 -8.23 -9.92
N ASP A 41 9.70 -9.21 -10.61
CA ASP A 41 9.68 -10.60 -10.17
C ASP A 41 10.64 -10.88 -9.01
N GLU A 42 11.71 -10.12 -8.88
CA GLU A 42 12.61 -10.18 -7.73
C GLU A 42 11.90 -9.66 -6.49
N VAL A 43 11.18 -8.55 -6.60
CA VAL A 43 10.37 -8.02 -5.49
C VAL A 43 9.32 -9.05 -5.09
N ALA A 44 8.64 -9.67 -6.07
CA ALA A 44 7.65 -10.70 -5.79
C ALA A 44 8.24 -11.88 -5.00
N ARG A 45 9.39 -12.39 -5.43
CA ARG A 45 10.08 -13.49 -4.71
C ARG A 45 10.52 -13.10 -3.31
N THR A 46 11.00 -11.87 -3.16
CA THR A 46 11.47 -11.36 -1.87
C THR A 46 10.34 -11.27 -0.84
N VAL A 47 9.15 -10.84 -1.27
CA VAL A 47 8.03 -10.63 -0.35
C VAL A 47 7.18 -11.88 -0.15
N GLU A 48 7.29 -12.88 -1.01
CA GLU A 48 6.44 -14.08 -0.96
C GLU A 48 6.36 -14.74 0.43
N PRO A 49 7.48 -14.99 1.14
CA PRO A 49 7.40 -15.57 2.48
C PRO A 49 6.65 -14.68 3.48
N VAL A 50 6.77 -13.36 3.34
CA VAL A 50 6.05 -12.42 4.18
C VAL A 50 4.54 -12.51 3.91
N LEU A 51 4.15 -12.51 2.65
CA LEU A 51 2.73 -12.57 2.26
C LEU A 51 2.08 -13.87 2.72
N ALA A 52 2.80 -14.99 2.60
CA ALA A 52 2.31 -16.30 3.02
C ALA A 52 2.08 -16.37 4.53
N ALA A 53 2.89 -15.67 5.32
CA ALA A 53 2.83 -15.70 6.77
C ALA A 53 1.79 -14.77 7.38
N ILE A 54 1.47 -13.66 6.70
CA ILE A 54 0.64 -12.59 7.29
C ILE A 54 -0.86 -12.88 7.16
N GLY A 55 -1.31 -13.32 6.00
CA GLY A 55 -2.75 -13.47 5.74
C GLY A 55 -3.45 -12.15 5.46
N PRO A 56 -4.78 -12.19 5.21
CA PRO A 56 -5.57 -10.99 4.97
C PRO A 56 -5.46 -9.97 6.09
N VAL A 57 -5.46 -8.70 5.74
CA VAL A 57 -5.29 -7.59 6.68
C VAL A 57 -6.64 -7.10 7.16
N HIS A 58 -6.87 -7.13 8.47
CA HIS A 58 -8.02 -6.52 9.11
C HIS A 58 -7.72 -5.05 9.39
N ALA A 59 -8.65 -4.17 9.08
CA ALA A 59 -8.50 -2.74 9.28
C ALA A 59 -9.83 -2.11 9.69
N ARG A 60 -9.75 -1.05 10.49
CA ARG A 60 -10.91 -0.27 10.88
C ARG A 60 -10.71 1.18 10.45
N ILE A 61 -11.71 1.75 9.78
CA ILE A 61 -11.69 3.15 9.37
C ILE A 61 -11.90 4.03 10.61
N ARG A 62 -11.05 5.03 10.75
CA ARG A 62 -11.10 6.00 11.85
C ARG A 62 -11.43 7.39 11.32
N GLU A 63 -11.15 8.42 12.13
CA GLU A 63 -11.45 9.81 11.82
C GLU A 63 -10.72 10.33 10.59
N GLU A 64 -11.23 11.42 10.04
CA GLU A 64 -10.57 12.13 8.96
C GLU A 64 -9.32 12.87 9.44
N ALA A 65 -8.37 13.03 8.55
CA ALA A 65 -7.19 13.86 8.76
C ALA A 65 -6.78 14.48 7.42
N TRP A 66 -5.86 15.43 7.48
CA TRP A 66 -5.34 16.10 6.31
C TRP A 66 -3.84 15.84 6.23
N PHE A 67 -3.40 15.35 5.08
CA PHE A 67 -2.01 14.99 4.82
C PHE A 67 -1.47 15.84 3.66
N GLY A 68 -0.17 15.71 3.41
CA GLY A 68 0.54 16.46 2.38
C GLY A 68 1.18 17.72 2.92
N LEU A 69 2.10 18.30 2.16
CA LEU A 69 2.86 19.50 2.57
C LEU A 69 1.94 20.68 2.88
N ASP A 70 0.87 20.83 2.10
CA ASP A 70 -0.09 21.93 2.25
C ASP A 70 -1.35 21.49 3.02
N LEU A 71 -1.34 20.30 3.62
CA LEU A 71 -2.49 19.71 4.33
C LEU A 71 -3.76 19.73 3.46
N ASP A 72 -3.62 19.38 2.19
CA ASP A 72 -4.68 19.42 1.20
C ASP A 72 -5.17 18.02 0.76
N VAL A 73 -4.54 16.97 1.26
CA VAL A 73 -4.94 15.59 0.98
C VAL A 73 -5.81 15.08 2.12
N ARG A 74 -7.10 14.93 1.85
CA ARG A 74 -8.06 14.44 2.83
C ARG A 74 -8.00 12.92 2.91
N VAL A 75 -7.75 12.40 4.11
CA VAL A 75 -7.62 10.95 4.33
C VAL A 75 -8.52 10.51 5.48
N ARG A 76 -8.83 9.21 5.52
CA ARG A 76 -9.30 8.52 6.71
C ARG A 76 -8.13 7.79 7.33
N LEU A 77 -7.88 8.02 8.60
CA LEU A 77 -6.91 7.23 9.35
C LEU A 77 -7.44 5.81 9.50
N VAL A 78 -6.54 4.85 9.60
CA VAL A 78 -6.87 3.43 9.69
C VAL A 78 -6.20 2.84 10.91
N GLU A 79 -6.97 2.11 11.70
CA GLU A 79 -6.45 1.30 12.80
C GLU A 79 -6.28 -0.13 12.30
N SER A 80 -5.04 -0.62 12.32
CA SER A 80 -4.75 -1.98 11.86
C SER A 80 -3.40 -2.45 12.40
N ALA A 81 -3.43 -3.35 13.38
CA ALA A 81 -2.21 -4.03 13.84
C ALA A 81 -1.60 -4.86 12.71
N ASP A 82 -2.44 -5.51 11.90
CA ASP A 82 -1.98 -6.31 10.76
C ASP A 82 -1.21 -5.46 9.74
N ALA A 83 -1.68 -4.24 9.46
CA ALA A 83 -1.00 -3.34 8.52
C ALA A 83 0.37 -2.91 9.06
N HIS A 84 0.48 -2.62 10.36
CA HIS A 84 1.75 -2.31 10.99
C HIS A 84 2.73 -3.49 10.93
N ASP A 85 2.25 -4.70 11.22
CA ASP A 85 3.07 -5.92 11.15
C ASP A 85 3.56 -6.16 9.72
N LEU A 86 2.66 -6.03 8.76
CA LEU A 86 3.00 -6.20 7.34
C LEU A 86 4.01 -5.15 6.88
N HIS A 87 3.82 -3.89 7.26
CA HIS A 87 4.76 -2.81 6.94
C HIS A 87 6.17 -3.15 7.44
N GLY A 88 6.30 -3.53 8.71
CA GLY A 88 7.59 -3.85 9.31
C GLY A 88 8.25 -5.05 8.62
N ALA A 89 7.49 -6.10 8.35
CA ALA A 89 8.00 -7.30 7.71
C ALA A 89 8.45 -7.03 6.26
N LEU A 90 7.71 -6.23 5.51
CA LEU A 90 8.08 -5.83 4.15
C LEU A 90 9.33 -4.97 4.14
N LEU A 91 9.41 -4.01 5.06
CA LEU A 91 10.58 -3.14 5.19
C LEU A 91 11.85 -3.96 5.46
N ASP A 92 11.76 -4.94 6.37
CA ASP A 92 12.89 -5.81 6.71
C ASP A 92 13.28 -6.74 5.55
N ALA A 93 12.31 -7.22 4.79
CA ALA A 93 12.56 -8.14 3.68
C ALA A 93 13.16 -7.42 2.47
N ILE A 94 12.61 -6.29 2.09
CA ILE A 94 12.99 -5.57 0.86
C ILE A 94 14.27 -4.79 1.05
N ARG A 95 14.47 -4.15 2.19
CA ARG A 95 15.61 -3.27 2.46
C ARG A 95 15.81 -2.26 1.34
N PRO A 96 14.87 -1.33 1.16
CA PRO A 96 14.95 -0.37 0.07
C PRO A 96 16.22 0.48 0.11
N ASP A 97 16.64 0.97 -1.06
CA ASP A 97 17.78 1.88 -1.17
C ASP A 97 17.45 3.29 -0.65
N GLY A 98 16.19 3.62 -0.56
CA GLY A 98 15.73 4.91 -0.05
C GLY A 98 14.21 5.03 -0.19
N PHE A 99 13.70 6.18 0.23
CA PHE A 99 12.28 6.50 0.24
C PHE A 99 12.05 7.92 -0.23
N ASP A 100 10.92 8.15 -0.87
CA ASP A 100 10.44 9.49 -1.18
C ASP A 100 10.13 10.27 0.11
N HIS A 101 9.54 9.58 1.11
CA HIS A 101 9.22 10.14 2.41
C HIS A 101 9.78 9.26 3.54
N PRO A 102 11.06 9.41 3.89
CA PRO A 102 11.68 8.53 4.91
C PRO A 102 11.00 8.57 6.27
N THR A 103 10.43 9.70 6.66
CA THR A 103 9.77 9.86 7.96
C THR A 103 8.46 9.10 8.09
N HIS A 104 7.90 8.59 6.98
CA HIS A 104 6.66 7.82 6.96
C HIS A 104 6.90 6.32 7.11
N GLN A 105 8.11 5.91 7.44
CA GLN A 105 8.50 4.51 7.56
C GLN A 105 8.74 4.12 9.02
N GLY A 106 8.65 2.82 9.29
CA GLY A 106 8.90 2.31 10.64
C GLY A 106 7.94 2.92 11.67
N ALA A 107 8.51 3.57 12.69
CA ALA A 107 7.71 4.22 13.75
C ALA A 107 6.87 5.38 13.23
N GLY A 108 7.22 5.95 12.08
CA GLY A 108 6.45 7.04 11.46
C GLY A 108 5.34 6.57 10.54
N TYR A 109 5.16 5.25 10.36
CA TYR A 109 4.11 4.71 9.51
C TYR A 109 2.73 5.01 10.10
N ARG A 110 1.88 5.67 9.32
CA ARG A 110 0.50 6.01 9.69
C ARG A 110 -0.45 5.47 8.63
N PRO A 111 -1.08 4.31 8.86
CA PRO A 111 -2.02 3.74 7.90
C PRO A 111 -3.19 4.68 7.62
N HIS A 112 -3.50 4.86 6.35
CA HIS A 112 -4.61 5.73 5.94
C HIS A 112 -5.10 5.35 4.56
N VAL A 113 -6.33 5.77 4.24
CA VAL A 113 -6.91 5.66 2.91
C VAL A 113 -7.31 7.07 2.47
N THR A 114 -6.87 7.49 1.28
CA THR A 114 -7.29 8.78 0.72
C THR A 114 -8.79 8.75 0.45
N VAL A 115 -9.49 9.79 0.88
CA VAL A 115 -10.93 9.89 0.67
C VAL A 115 -11.23 10.03 -0.80
N THR A 116 -12.08 9.14 -1.29
CA THR A 116 -12.58 9.17 -2.66
C THR A 116 -14.12 9.26 -2.61
N PRO A 117 -14.75 9.85 -3.64
CA PRO A 117 -16.21 10.02 -3.61
C PRO A 117 -17.00 8.73 -3.70
N ASP A 118 -16.41 7.64 -4.21
CA ASP A 118 -17.11 6.38 -4.44
C ASP A 118 -16.19 5.17 -4.25
N PRO A 119 -16.51 4.24 -3.33
CA PRO A 119 -17.55 4.39 -2.30
C PRO A 119 -17.04 5.25 -1.14
N PRO A 120 -17.91 6.00 -0.47
CA PRO A 120 -17.50 6.74 0.72
C PRO A 120 -17.15 5.77 1.84
N LEU A 121 -16.07 6.08 2.57
CA LEU A 121 -15.64 5.29 3.72
C LEU A 121 -16.13 5.98 5.00
N GLU A 122 -16.86 5.24 5.81
CA GLU A 122 -17.41 5.76 7.06
C GLU A 122 -16.54 5.35 8.25
N GLU A 123 -16.44 6.25 9.23
CA GLU A 123 -15.75 5.94 10.48
C GLU A 123 -16.41 4.75 11.16
N GLY A 124 -15.59 3.81 11.64
CA GLY A 124 -16.05 2.58 12.26
C GLY A 124 -16.23 1.41 11.30
N ALA A 125 -16.20 1.65 9.98
CA ALA A 125 -16.28 0.56 9.01
C ALA A 125 -15.09 -0.39 9.17
N GLU A 126 -15.35 -1.67 9.06
CA GLU A 126 -14.32 -2.71 9.13
C GLU A 126 -14.04 -3.25 7.74
N LEU A 127 -12.76 -3.43 7.43
CA LEU A 127 -12.29 -3.93 6.15
C LEU A 127 -11.52 -5.23 6.36
N LEU A 128 -11.64 -6.12 5.39
CA LEU A 128 -10.77 -7.27 5.25
C LEU A 128 -10.10 -7.15 3.88
N LEU A 129 -8.77 -6.97 3.88
CA LEU A 129 -8.00 -6.71 2.66
C LEU A 129 -7.19 -7.96 2.31
N PRO A 130 -7.65 -8.76 1.34
CA PRO A 130 -7.04 -10.07 1.06
C PRO A 130 -5.93 -10.04 0.02
N ARG A 131 -5.64 -8.88 -0.59
CA ARG A 131 -4.70 -8.78 -1.69
C ARG A 131 -3.74 -7.62 -1.52
N ILE A 132 -2.55 -7.78 -2.12
CA ILE A 132 -1.52 -6.75 -2.19
C ILE A 132 -1.14 -6.53 -3.66
N ALA A 133 -0.83 -5.30 -4.00
CA ALA A 133 -0.38 -4.92 -5.33
C ALA A 133 0.95 -4.19 -5.27
N LEU A 134 1.82 -4.46 -6.25
CA LEU A 134 3.03 -3.66 -6.49
C LEU A 134 2.69 -2.64 -7.56
N ALA A 135 2.94 -1.38 -7.28
CA ALA A 135 2.76 -0.30 -8.24
C ALA A 135 4.09 0.41 -8.48
N ALA A 136 4.34 0.77 -9.74
CA ALA A 136 5.49 1.56 -10.15
C ALA A 136 5.03 2.98 -10.47
N MET A 137 5.76 3.97 -9.95
CA MET A 137 5.51 5.38 -10.21
C MET A 137 6.34 5.84 -11.39
N ASP A 138 5.71 6.58 -12.30
CA ASP A 138 6.35 7.16 -13.46
C ASP A 138 5.80 8.59 -13.66
N GLY A 139 6.47 9.56 -13.05
CA GLY A 139 6.00 10.94 -13.07
C GLY A 139 4.62 11.08 -12.46
N ALA A 140 3.66 11.59 -13.23
CA ALA A 140 2.28 11.78 -12.80
C ALA A 140 1.45 10.49 -12.87
N HIS A 141 2.00 9.41 -13.40
CA HIS A 141 1.29 8.15 -13.58
C HIS A 141 1.78 7.07 -12.62
N ALA A 142 0.94 6.07 -12.39
CA ALA A 142 1.29 4.84 -11.70
C ALA A 142 0.76 3.67 -12.51
N ARG A 143 1.40 2.52 -12.32
CA ARG A 143 1.03 1.29 -13.01
C ARG A 143 1.16 0.12 -12.07
N VAL A 144 0.11 -0.68 -11.94
CA VAL A 144 0.16 -1.92 -11.15
C VAL A 144 0.97 -2.95 -11.94
N ARG A 145 2.03 -3.46 -11.30
CA ARG A 145 2.95 -4.43 -11.92
C ARG A 145 2.51 -5.86 -11.69
N TRP A 146 2.02 -6.16 -10.49
CA TRP A 146 1.43 -7.44 -10.13
C TRP A 146 0.52 -7.30 -8.92
N THR A 147 -0.35 -8.29 -8.75
CA THR A 147 -1.16 -8.46 -7.53
C THR A 147 -0.95 -9.87 -7.00
N ARG A 148 -1.04 -10.03 -5.69
CA ARG A 148 -0.90 -11.32 -4.99
C ARG A 148 -1.94 -11.43 -3.88
N ALA A 149 -2.34 -12.65 -3.58
CA ALA A 149 -3.15 -12.91 -2.39
C ALA A 149 -2.27 -12.84 -1.14
N LEU A 150 -2.84 -12.39 -0.03
CA LEU A 150 -2.23 -12.49 1.30
C LEU A 150 -2.63 -13.82 1.92
N GLY A 151 -1.70 -14.42 2.66
CA GLY A 151 -1.89 -15.72 3.28
C GLY A 151 -1.30 -16.86 2.47
N PRO A 152 -1.44 -18.11 2.95
CA PRO A 152 -0.95 -19.27 2.23
C PRO A 152 -1.55 -19.29 0.82
N GLY A 153 -0.67 -19.38 -0.16
CA GLY A 153 -1.12 -19.38 -1.54
C GLY A 153 -2.16 -20.47 -1.77
N SER A 154 -3.29 -20.11 -2.36
CA SER A 154 -4.19 -21.12 -2.92
C SER A 154 -3.42 -21.79 -4.04
N ALA A 155 -3.26 -23.06 -3.91
CA ALA A 155 -2.71 -23.84 -5.00
C ALA A 155 -3.55 -23.63 -6.26
#